data_3ee147b0be7747a900991efbebf66c19
#
_entry.id   3ee147b0be7747a900991efbebf66c19
#
_cell.length_a   1.000
_cell.length_b   1.000
_cell.length_c   1.000
_cell.angle_alpha   90.00
_cell.angle_beta   90.00
_cell.angle_gamma   90.00
#
_symmetry.space_group_name_H-M   'P 1'
#
loop_
_entity.id
_entity.type
_entity.pdbx_description
1 polymer ?
#
loop_
_entity_poly.entity_id
_entity_poly.type
_entity_poly.pdbx_seq_one_letter_code
_entity_poly.pdbx_strand_id
1 'polypeptide(L)'
;MNLFADLLATTQAAQGQTTATGPRIQKRRGVEIKSAREVKIMRQASKIVATVLREVMAMVEPGQTTGDLDAFAERRIREMGATPSFKGYHGFPASICASINNEVVHGIPSAKRVIHRGDLLKVDTGAYFEGYHGDSCITV
;
A
#
# COMPACT_ATOMS: atom_id res chain seq x y z
N MET A 1 -19.13 4.03 -1.11
CA MET A 1 -18.64 2.68 -0.74
C MET A 1 -17.21 2.85 -0.26
N ASN A 2 -16.95 2.52 0.99
CA ASN A 2 -15.68 2.84 1.65
C ASN A 2 -14.70 1.67 1.44
N LEU A 3 -13.82 1.77 0.43
CA LEU A 3 -12.84 0.72 0.08
C LEU A 3 -11.92 0.31 1.27
N PHE A 4 -11.76 1.19 2.24
CA PHE A 4 -10.89 0.93 3.40
C PHE A 4 -11.56 0.12 4.51
N ALA A 5 -12.88 0.17 4.64
CA ALA A 5 -13.59 -0.61 5.65
C ALA A 5 -13.53 -2.13 5.33
N ASP A 6 -13.57 -2.47 4.04
CA ASP A 6 -13.54 -3.87 3.58
C ASP A 6 -12.13 -4.47 3.61
N LEU A 7 -11.07 -3.65 3.49
CA LEU A 7 -9.68 -4.12 3.59
C LEU A 7 -9.37 -4.75 4.96
N LEU A 8 -10.02 -4.27 6.00
CA LEU A 8 -9.84 -4.77 7.37
C LEU A 8 -10.67 -6.03 7.67
N ALA A 9 -11.75 -6.26 6.93
CA ALA A 9 -12.68 -7.36 7.17
C ALA A 9 -12.25 -8.69 6.52
N THR A 10 -11.49 -8.66 5.41
CA THR A 10 -11.17 -9.84 4.60
C THR A 10 -9.96 -10.65 5.09
N THR A 11 -9.26 -10.20 6.12
CA THR A 11 -8.08 -10.90 6.66
C THR A 11 -8.41 -12.18 7.45
N GLN A 12 -9.68 -12.58 7.54
CA GLN A 12 -10.10 -13.75 8.34
C GLN A 12 -10.22 -15.08 7.58
N ALA A 13 -10.05 -15.12 6.27
CA ALA A 13 -10.40 -16.30 5.46
C ALA A 13 -9.23 -17.23 5.05
N ALA A 14 -8.01 -17.05 5.55
CA ALA A 14 -6.89 -17.93 5.24
C ALA A 14 -6.21 -18.46 6.51
N GLN A 15 -6.92 -19.24 7.31
CA GLN A 15 -6.32 -20.01 8.42
C GLN A 15 -6.21 -21.49 8.06
N GLY A 16 -5.10 -21.86 7.43
CA GLY A 16 -4.58 -23.23 7.43
C GLY A 16 -4.02 -23.53 8.81
N GLN A 17 -4.50 -24.63 9.44
CA GLN A 17 -4.11 -25.09 10.77
C GLN A 17 -2.61 -25.44 10.82
N THR A 18 -1.82 -24.71 11.60
CA THR A 18 -0.57 -25.19 12.15
C THR A 18 -0.60 -24.96 13.67
N THR A 19 -0.52 -26.07 14.41
CA THR A 19 -0.42 -26.10 15.88
C THR A 19 0.93 -25.56 16.33
N ALA A 20 0.99 -24.26 16.64
CA ALA A 20 2.10 -23.67 17.37
C ALA A 20 1.57 -23.08 18.67
N THR A 21 1.94 -23.67 19.80
CA THR A 21 1.74 -23.16 21.15
C THR A 21 2.52 -21.86 21.35
N GLY A 22 1.93 -20.74 20.91
CA GLY A 22 2.39 -19.38 21.22
C GLY A 22 1.54 -18.75 22.33
N PRO A 23 1.98 -17.68 22.98
CA PRO A 23 1.27 -17.06 24.10
C PRO A 23 -0.13 -16.61 23.67
N ARG A 24 -1.14 -17.01 24.46
CA ARG A 24 -2.56 -16.68 24.27
C ARG A 24 -2.74 -15.16 24.17
N ILE A 25 -3.19 -14.68 23.01
CA ILE A 25 -3.58 -13.28 22.82
C ILE A 25 -4.79 -12.97 23.71
N GLN A 26 -4.64 -12.07 24.68
CA GLN A 26 -5.75 -11.62 25.51
C GLN A 26 -6.64 -10.66 24.71
N LYS A 27 -7.82 -11.10 24.33
CA LYS A 27 -8.87 -10.23 23.76
C LYS A 27 -9.42 -9.31 24.86
N ARG A 28 -9.08 -8.04 24.83
CA ARG A 28 -9.77 -7.02 25.62
C ARG A 28 -10.90 -6.41 24.77
N ARG A 29 -12.18 -6.73 25.09
CA ARG A 29 -13.40 -6.10 24.57
C ARG A 29 -13.41 -5.88 23.05
N GLY A 30 -13.19 -6.91 22.23
CA GLY A 30 -13.29 -6.82 20.77
C GLY A 30 -12.11 -6.17 20.05
N VAL A 31 -11.11 -5.65 20.77
CA VAL A 31 -9.88 -5.10 20.18
C VAL A 31 -8.79 -6.17 20.23
N GLU A 32 -8.22 -6.48 19.07
CA GLU A 32 -7.08 -7.39 18.95
C GLU A 32 -5.77 -6.62 19.18
N ILE A 33 -5.04 -6.99 20.23
CA ILE A 33 -3.75 -6.38 20.51
C ILE A 33 -2.66 -7.19 19.83
N LYS A 34 -1.90 -6.54 18.96
CA LYS A 34 -0.80 -7.17 18.22
C LYS A 34 0.38 -7.48 19.14
N SER A 35 0.97 -8.66 18.98
CA SER A 35 2.19 -9.06 19.66
C SER A 35 3.41 -8.27 19.17
N ALA A 36 4.50 -8.28 19.94
CA ALA A 36 5.76 -7.64 19.54
C ALA A 36 6.30 -8.18 18.20
N ARG A 37 6.10 -9.48 17.92
CA ARG A 37 6.47 -10.10 16.64
C ARG A 37 5.65 -9.51 15.49
N GLU A 38 4.34 -9.43 15.64
CA GLU A 38 3.43 -8.86 14.63
C GLU A 38 3.75 -7.39 14.35
N VAL A 39 3.96 -6.60 15.41
CA VAL A 39 4.37 -5.18 15.28
C VAL A 39 5.69 -5.05 14.52
N LYS A 40 6.63 -5.98 14.70
CA LYS A 40 7.89 -5.99 13.94
C LYS A 40 7.67 -6.22 12.45
N ILE A 41 6.77 -7.15 12.08
CA ILE A 41 6.41 -7.42 10.68
C ILE A 41 5.67 -6.21 10.07
N MET A 42 4.67 -5.66 10.78
CA MET A 42 3.95 -4.46 10.35
C MET A 42 4.90 -3.28 10.13
N ARG A 43 5.89 -3.11 11.01
CA ARG A 43 6.94 -2.08 10.85
C ARG A 43 7.76 -2.30 9.58
N GLN A 44 8.05 -3.55 9.22
CA GLN A 44 8.77 -3.86 7.98
C GLN A 44 7.92 -3.53 6.75
N ALA A 45 6.64 -3.91 6.73
CA ALA A 45 5.71 -3.53 5.67
C ALA A 45 5.64 -2.00 5.49
N SER A 46 5.51 -1.26 6.60
CA SER A 46 5.49 0.21 6.57
C SER A 46 6.81 0.83 6.10
N LYS A 47 7.96 0.24 6.43
CA LYS A 47 9.26 0.69 5.92
C LYS A 47 9.39 0.51 4.41
N ILE A 48 8.86 -0.59 3.86
CA ILE A 48 8.81 -0.81 2.41
C ILE A 48 8.03 0.31 1.75
N VAL A 49 6.82 0.60 2.23
CA VAL A 49 5.98 1.69 1.71
C VAL A 49 6.70 3.04 1.78
N ALA A 50 7.26 3.39 2.94
CA ALA A 50 7.96 4.65 3.13
C ALA A 50 9.18 4.80 2.20
N THR A 51 9.89 3.69 1.92
CA THR A 51 11.02 3.68 0.99
C THR A 51 10.53 3.90 -0.45
N VAL A 52 9.51 3.17 -0.88
CA VAL A 52 8.94 3.28 -2.23
C VAL A 52 8.40 4.68 -2.48
N LEU A 53 7.63 5.25 -1.53
CA LEU A 53 7.11 6.62 -1.66
C LEU A 53 8.23 7.65 -1.81
N ARG A 54 9.28 7.55 -1.01
CA ARG A 54 10.42 8.47 -1.11
C ARG A 54 11.14 8.37 -2.45
N GLU A 55 11.31 7.14 -2.97
CA GLU A 55 11.95 6.92 -4.26
C GLU A 55 11.06 7.38 -5.43
N VAL A 56 9.75 7.14 -5.35
CA VAL A 56 8.76 7.68 -6.31
C VAL A 56 8.78 9.20 -6.31
N MET A 57 8.77 9.84 -5.14
CA MET A 57 8.86 11.30 -5.05
C MET A 57 10.10 11.88 -5.73
N ALA A 58 11.24 11.21 -5.57
CA ALA A 58 12.50 11.65 -6.19
C ALA A 58 12.47 11.55 -7.72
N MET A 59 11.52 10.80 -8.28
CA MET A 59 11.31 10.66 -9.73
C MET A 59 10.31 11.65 -10.29
N VAL A 60 9.46 12.26 -9.45
CA VAL A 60 8.38 13.14 -9.93
C VAL A 60 8.95 14.37 -10.60
N GLU A 61 8.79 14.44 -11.93
CA GLU A 61 9.19 15.56 -12.77
C GLU A 61 8.10 15.86 -13.80
N PRO A 62 7.95 17.12 -14.20
CA PRO A 62 7.04 17.47 -15.31
C PRO A 62 7.42 16.73 -16.60
N GLY A 63 6.43 16.16 -17.27
CA GLY A 63 6.60 15.35 -18.47
C GLY A 63 6.58 13.85 -18.22
N GLN A 64 6.78 13.38 -17.01
CA GLN A 64 6.56 11.98 -16.65
C GLN A 64 5.07 11.65 -16.59
N THR A 65 4.74 10.37 -16.74
CA THR A 65 3.36 9.89 -16.61
C THR A 65 3.13 9.23 -15.26
N THR A 66 1.89 9.26 -14.81
CA THR A 66 1.50 8.51 -13.59
C THR A 66 1.69 7.00 -13.77
N GLY A 67 1.64 6.50 -15.01
CA GLY A 67 1.94 5.10 -15.35
C GLY A 67 3.40 4.72 -15.12
N ASP A 68 4.35 5.64 -15.38
CA ASP A 68 5.78 5.41 -15.11
C ASP A 68 6.04 5.27 -13.61
N LEU A 69 5.37 6.09 -12.79
CA LEU A 69 5.46 6.01 -11.34
C LEU A 69 4.89 4.68 -10.81
N ASP A 70 3.77 4.21 -11.37
CA ASP A 70 3.17 2.93 -11.01
C ASP A 70 4.08 1.75 -11.33
N ALA A 71 4.63 1.72 -12.55
CA ALA A 71 5.55 0.67 -12.99
C ALA A 71 6.81 0.61 -12.11
N PHE A 72 7.34 1.77 -11.72
CA PHE A 72 8.47 1.85 -10.81
C PHE A 72 8.09 1.32 -9.42
N ALA A 73 6.98 1.79 -8.84
CA ALA A 73 6.54 1.41 -7.51
C ALA A 73 6.27 -0.10 -7.41
N GLU A 74 5.60 -0.69 -8.40
CA GLU A 74 5.36 -2.13 -8.45
C GLU A 74 6.66 -2.93 -8.43
N ARG A 75 7.58 -2.60 -9.32
CA ARG A 75 8.88 -3.26 -9.39
C ARG A 75 9.60 -3.15 -8.05
N ARG A 76 9.63 -1.97 -7.47
CA ARG A 76 10.36 -1.71 -6.24
C ARG A 76 9.78 -2.43 -5.03
N ILE A 77 8.46 -2.49 -4.89
CA ILE A 77 7.78 -3.27 -3.85
C ILE A 77 8.17 -4.75 -3.96
N ARG A 78 8.17 -5.29 -5.17
CA ARG A 78 8.53 -6.71 -5.41
C ARG A 78 10.00 -7.00 -5.13
N GLU A 79 10.91 -6.12 -5.52
CA GLU A 79 12.35 -6.23 -5.21
C GLU A 79 12.62 -6.25 -3.71
N MET A 80 11.79 -5.57 -2.92
CA MET A 80 11.86 -5.58 -1.46
C MET A 80 11.16 -6.80 -0.81
N GLY A 81 10.73 -7.79 -1.60
CA GLY A 81 10.12 -9.03 -1.13
C GLY A 81 8.67 -8.90 -0.69
N ALA A 82 7.99 -7.82 -1.09
CA ALA A 82 6.58 -7.60 -0.80
C ALA A 82 5.70 -7.70 -2.05
N THR A 83 4.39 -7.67 -1.85
CA THR A 83 3.40 -7.61 -2.93
C THR A 83 2.63 -6.29 -2.84
N PRO A 84 2.37 -5.59 -3.98
CA PRO A 84 1.50 -4.41 -3.97
C PRO A 84 0.13 -4.75 -3.40
N SER A 85 -0.34 -3.97 -2.42
CA SER A 85 -1.61 -4.24 -1.74
C SER A 85 -2.82 -3.93 -2.60
N PHE A 86 -2.71 -2.95 -3.50
CA PHE A 86 -3.85 -2.43 -4.25
C PHE A 86 -4.12 -3.18 -5.55
N LYS A 87 -3.06 -3.69 -6.21
CA LYS A 87 -3.18 -4.34 -7.51
C LYS A 87 -4.02 -5.62 -7.44
N GLY A 88 -5.14 -5.62 -8.16
CA GLY A 88 -6.12 -6.72 -8.18
C GLY A 88 -7.17 -6.63 -7.08
N TYR A 89 -7.01 -5.78 -6.08
CA TYR A 89 -8.00 -5.62 -5.01
C TYR A 89 -9.28 -4.97 -5.56
N HIS A 90 -10.42 -5.69 -5.47
CA HIS A 90 -11.70 -5.29 -6.09
C HIS A 90 -11.57 -4.83 -7.55
N GLY A 91 -10.62 -5.40 -8.30
CA GLY A 91 -10.39 -5.07 -9.70
C GLY A 91 -9.56 -3.80 -9.93
N PHE A 92 -8.95 -3.20 -8.89
CA PHE A 92 -8.06 -2.05 -9.07
C PHE A 92 -6.83 -2.47 -9.91
N PRO A 93 -6.51 -1.75 -11.02
CA PRO A 93 -5.56 -2.28 -12.00
C PRO A 93 -4.09 -2.00 -11.69
N ALA A 94 -3.79 -1.18 -10.68
CA ALA A 94 -2.48 -0.59 -10.46
C ALA A 94 -1.94 -0.86 -9.04
N SER A 95 -0.66 -0.60 -8.84
CA SER A 95 0.04 -0.79 -7.55
C SER A 95 -0.01 0.44 -6.66
N ILE A 96 -0.22 1.63 -7.27
CA ILE A 96 -0.40 2.89 -6.57
C ILE A 96 -1.71 3.56 -6.98
N CYS A 97 -2.20 4.50 -6.17
CA CYS A 97 -3.11 5.53 -6.62
C CYS A 97 -2.30 6.79 -6.92
N ALA A 98 -2.54 7.42 -8.08
CA ALA A 98 -1.89 8.66 -8.48
C ALA A 98 -2.96 9.70 -8.82
N SER A 99 -3.33 10.50 -7.83
CA SER A 99 -4.44 11.47 -7.93
C SER A 99 -3.91 12.87 -8.16
N ILE A 100 -4.34 13.52 -9.25
CA ILE A 100 -3.85 14.84 -9.65
C ILE A 100 -4.89 15.91 -9.35
N ASN A 101 -4.46 16.99 -8.73
CA ASN A 101 -5.24 18.21 -8.47
C ASN A 101 -6.55 17.94 -7.71
N ASN A 102 -7.69 18.06 -8.36
CA ASN A 102 -9.02 17.89 -7.78
C ASN A 102 -9.46 16.44 -7.55
N GLU A 103 -8.68 15.47 -7.99
CA GLU A 103 -8.92 14.08 -7.62
C GLU A 103 -8.57 13.87 -6.14
N VAL A 104 -9.56 13.54 -5.33
CA VAL A 104 -9.34 13.40 -3.89
C VAL A 104 -8.49 12.17 -3.59
N VAL A 105 -8.88 10.98 -4.12
CA VAL A 105 -8.21 9.69 -3.95
C VAL A 105 -8.45 8.79 -5.16
N HIS A 106 -7.76 7.66 -5.20
CA HIS A 106 -7.98 6.53 -6.13
C HIS A 106 -7.80 6.89 -7.61
N GLY A 107 -7.00 7.90 -7.93
CA GLY A 107 -6.61 8.19 -9.31
C GLY A 107 -5.88 6.98 -9.90
N ILE A 108 -6.42 6.43 -11.02
CA ILE A 108 -5.82 5.27 -11.69
C ILE A 108 -4.62 5.75 -12.51
N PRO A 109 -3.41 5.22 -12.26
CA PRO A 109 -2.23 5.53 -13.06
C PRO A 109 -2.40 5.18 -14.54
N SER A 110 -1.83 6.00 -15.42
CA SER A 110 -1.91 5.78 -16.85
C SER A 110 -0.73 6.40 -17.58
N ALA A 111 -0.24 5.74 -18.63
CA ALA A 111 0.76 6.27 -19.53
C ALA A 111 0.26 7.50 -20.35
N LYS A 112 -1.04 7.79 -20.30
CA LYS A 112 -1.64 8.98 -20.94
C LYS A 112 -1.79 10.16 -19.98
N ARG A 113 -1.52 9.98 -18.70
CA ARG A 113 -1.67 11.02 -17.67
C ARG A 113 -0.31 11.61 -17.36
N VAL A 114 0.00 12.69 -18.03
CA VAL A 114 1.26 13.44 -17.89
C VAL A 114 1.17 14.39 -16.70
N ILE A 115 2.23 14.44 -15.91
CA ILE A 115 2.40 15.38 -14.79
C ILE A 115 2.90 16.71 -15.35
N HIS A 116 2.27 17.81 -14.96
CA HIS A 116 2.65 19.15 -15.36
C HIS A 116 3.22 19.95 -14.19
N ARG A 117 3.99 20.97 -14.52
CA ARG A 117 4.50 21.90 -13.51
C ARG A 117 3.34 22.64 -12.82
N GLY A 118 3.31 22.54 -11.48
CA GLY A 118 2.25 23.14 -10.66
C GLY A 118 1.11 22.19 -10.31
N ASP A 119 1.11 20.95 -10.82
CA ASP A 119 0.17 19.93 -10.37
C ASP A 119 0.43 19.58 -8.90
N LEU A 120 -0.65 19.32 -8.16
CA LEU A 120 -0.60 18.65 -6.87
C LEU A 120 -0.80 17.15 -7.11
N LEU A 121 0.24 16.38 -6.94
CA LEU A 121 0.18 14.92 -7.12
C LEU A 121 0.13 14.24 -5.75
N LYS A 122 -0.93 13.45 -5.51
CA LYS A 122 -1.06 12.55 -4.37
C LYS A 122 -0.71 11.14 -4.82
N VAL A 123 0.33 10.57 -4.24
CA VAL A 123 0.74 9.18 -4.45
C VAL A 123 0.43 8.39 -3.19
N ASP A 124 -0.39 7.36 -3.35
CA ASP A 124 -0.81 6.46 -2.28
C ASP A 124 -0.44 5.03 -2.66
N THR A 125 0.16 4.28 -1.75
CA THR A 125 0.56 2.89 -1.99
C THR A 125 0.54 2.04 -0.73
N GLY A 126 0.30 0.76 -0.93
CA GLY A 126 0.37 -0.24 0.10
C GLY A 126 1.26 -1.41 -0.28
N ALA A 127 1.90 -2.02 0.71
CA ALA A 127 2.72 -3.20 0.55
C ALA A 127 2.28 -4.30 1.53
N TYR A 128 2.02 -5.49 1.00
CA TYR A 128 1.73 -6.70 1.76
C TYR A 128 3.01 -7.47 2.00
N PHE A 129 3.33 -7.70 3.27
CA PHE A 129 4.54 -8.41 3.68
C PHE A 129 4.24 -9.33 4.88
N GLU A 130 4.51 -10.62 4.74
CA GLU A 130 4.34 -11.65 5.79
C GLU A 130 2.98 -11.60 6.54
N GLY A 131 1.89 -11.38 5.82
CA GLY A 131 0.53 -11.35 6.40
C GLY A 131 0.04 -9.98 6.87
N TYR A 132 0.82 -8.91 6.71
CA TYR A 132 0.48 -7.56 7.14
C TYR A 132 0.66 -6.55 6.02
N HIS A 133 -0.16 -5.50 6.05
CA HIS A 133 -0.07 -4.38 5.13
C HIS A 133 0.63 -3.20 5.80
N GLY A 134 1.53 -2.54 5.06
CA GLY A 134 1.87 -1.15 5.26
C GLY A 134 1.10 -0.33 4.24
N ASP A 135 0.72 0.89 4.60
CA ASP A 135 -0.06 1.79 3.77
C ASP A 135 0.28 3.23 4.11
N SER A 136 0.45 4.08 3.10
CA SER A 136 0.71 5.51 3.30
C SER A 136 0.54 6.29 2.01
N CYS A 137 0.24 7.57 2.16
CA CYS A 137 0.08 8.52 1.08
C CYS A 137 0.98 9.74 1.29
N ILE A 138 1.41 10.35 0.18
CA ILE A 138 2.17 11.59 0.17
C ILE A 138 1.67 12.50 -0.93
N THR A 139 1.77 13.81 -0.71
CA THR A 139 1.47 14.84 -1.71
C THR A 139 2.73 15.64 -2.05
N VAL A 140 2.95 15.86 -3.32
CA VAL A 140 4.05 16.67 -3.88
C VAL A 140 3.50 17.67 -4.89
#